data_1b0954b3570066630cb4eb95d9261df4
#
_entry.id   1b0954b3570066630cb4eb95d9261df4
#
_cell.length_a   1.000
_cell.length_b   1.000
_cell.length_c   1.000
_cell.angle_alpha   90.00
_cell.angle_beta   90.00
_cell.angle_gamma   90.00
#
_symmetry.space_group_name_H-M   'P 1'
#
loop_
_entity.id
_entity.type
_entity.pdbx_description
1 polymer ?
#
loop_
_entity_poly.entity_id
_entity_poly.type
_entity_poly.pdbx_seq_one_letter_code
_entity_poly.pdbx_strand_id
1 'polypeptide(L)'
;MENYPFDTTGLNTDTIDRFNKTYQALREEFKIEPTGHIDFDLHQFKAFRNCLDVNVRGSFVIKKDCGDSYILFVEVHFKIGEKHITHHQEFQVWGLTYLKNNFGGVVIRRETLTDKILELIHPHELDFDEDKPFSNTFYVVVNDHTKASSCMNRDFRNAVMDIRDNDFLIEIVDHTLIIGNYDPIIAEKSIHIAEFVERLAGAC
;
A
#
# COMPACT_ATOMS: atom_id res chain seq x y z
N MET A 1 -9.19 -27.59 -14.58
CA MET A 1 -8.36 -26.40 -14.32
C MET A 1 -8.85 -25.78 -13.04
N GLU A 2 -7.97 -25.58 -12.08
CA GLU A 2 -8.31 -24.82 -10.89
C GLU A 2 -8.61 -23.37 -11.31
N ASN A 3 -9.74 -22.85 -10.87
CA ASN A 3 -10.17 -21.50 -11.20
C ASN A 3 -9.70 -20.56 -10.08
N TYR A 4 -8.56 -19.90 -10.26
CA TYR A 4 -8.03 -18.94 -9.30
C TYR A 4 -8.71 -17.58 -9.47
N PRO A 5 -8.93 -16.82 -8.39
CA PRO A 5 -9.52 -15.47 -8.44
C PRO A 5 -8.50 -14.38 -8.84
N PHE A 6 -7.37 -14.77 -9.41
CA PHE A 6 -6.29 -13.92 -9.88
C PHE A 6 -5.68 -14.48 -11.16
N ASP A 7 -4.98 -13.63 -11.92
CA ASP A 7 -4.31 -14.03 -13.16
C ASP A 7 -3.05 -14.84 -12.85
N THR A 8 -3.02 -16.07 -13.36
CA THR A 8 -1.90 -17.02 -13.21
C THR A 8 -0.99 -17.09 -14.44
N THR A 9 -1.26 -16.31 -15.48
CA THR A 9 -0.52 -16.35 -16.74
C THR A 9 0.96 -16.07 -16.51
N GLY A 10 1.82 -17.02 -16.90
CA GLY A 10 3.28 -16.87 -16.77
C GLY A 10 3.82 -17.03 -15.35
N LEU A 11 2.99 -17.31 -14.35
CA LEU A 11 3.43 -17.56 -12.98
C LEU A 11 3.91 -19.01 -12.82
N ASN A 12 4.96 -19.19 -11.98
CA ASN A 12 5.37 -20.53 -11.56
C ASN A 12 4.48 -21.04 -10.42
N THR A 13 4.54 -22.35 -10.16
CA THR A 13 3.71 -23.03 -9.16
C THR A 13 3.87 -22.44 -7.77
N ASP A 14 5.10 -22.13 -7.34
CA ASP A 14 5.36 -21.58 -5.99
C ASP A 14 4.73 -20.19 -5.80
N THR A 15 4.70 -19.39 -6.85
CA THR A 15 4.04 -18.07 -6.84
C THR A 15 2.53 -18.23 -6.78
N ILE A 16 1.95 -19.15 -7.57
CA ILE A 16 0.52 -19.46 -7.54
C ILE A 16 0.11 -19.94 -6.15
N ASP A 17 0.88 -20.84 -5.53
CA ASP A 17 0.61 -21.35 -4.19
C ASP A 17 0.66 -20.23 -3.13
N ARG A 18 1.62 -19.32 -3.22
CA ARG A 18 1.71 -18.15 -2.31
C ARG A 18 0.49 -17.23 -2.47
N PHE A 19 0.11 -16.90 -3.71
CA PHE A 19 -1.06 -16.10 -4.00
C PHE A 19 -2.33 -16.75 -3.45
N ASN A 20 -2.49 -18.04 -3.70
CA ASN A 20 -3.66 -18.79 -3.25
C ASN A 20 -3.74 -18.84 -1.72
N LYS A 21 -2.63 -19.13 -1.02
CA LYS A 21 -2.58 -19.11 0.45
C LYS A 21 -2.95 -17.74 1.00
N THR A 22 -2.41 -16.67 0.41
CA THR A 22 -2.70 -15.30 0.83
C THR A 22 -4.17 -14.95 0.58
N TYR A 23 -4.70 -15.31 -0.60
CA TYR A 23 -6.12 -15.11 -0.91
C TYR A 23 -7.05 -15.85 0.07
N GLN A 24 -6.76 -17.10 0.39
CA GLN A 24 -7.58 -17.87 1.34
C GLN A 24 -7.55 -17.24 2.74
N ALA A 25 -6.38 -16.84 3.24
CA ALA A 25 -6.27 -16.16 4.53
C ALA A 25 -7.07 -14.85 4.58
N LEU A 26 -6.96 -14.02 3.54
CA LEU A 26 -7.73 -12.78 3.44
C LEU A 26 -9.23 -13.04 3.33
N ARG A 27 -9.64 -14.07 2.59
CA ARG A 27 -11.06 -14.44 2.43
C ARG A 27 -11.69 -14.95 3.74
N GLU A 28 -10.92 -15.68 4.54
CA GLU A 28 -11.38 -16.17 5.85
C GLU A 28 -11.60 -15.02 6.83
N GLU A 29 -10.72 -14.03 6.85
CA GLU A 29 -10.75 -12.93 7.79
C GLU A 29 -11.70 -11.80 7.36
N PHE A 30 -11.64 -11.37 6.09
CA PHE A 30 -12.30 -10.13 5.60
C PHE A 30 -13.47 -10.36 4.64
N LYS A 31 -13.76 -11.61 4.28
CA LYS A 31 -14.82 -11.94 3.29
C LYS A 31 -14.63 -11.19 1.95
N ILE A 32 -13.39 -11.10 1.51
CA ILE A 32 -13.05 -10.41 0.26
C ILE A 32 -13.74 -11.03 -0.97
N GLU A 33 -14.08 -10.17 -1.94
CA GLU A 33 -14.65 -10.58 -3.23
C GLU A 33 -13.74 -10.10 -4.37
N PRO A 34 -13.49 -10.92 -5.43
CA PRO A 34 -12.78 -10.43 -6.61
C PRO A 34 -13.55 -9.29 -7.27
N THR A 35 -12.84 -8.22 -7.67
CA THR A 35 -13.46 -7.03 -8.28
C THR A 35 -13.53 -7.09 -9.80
N GLY A 36 -12.84 -8.07 -10.43
CA GLY A 36 -12.60 -8.03 -11.87
C GLY A 36 -11.52 -7.01 -12.24
N HIS A 37 -11.55 -6.54 -13.48
CA HIS A 37 -10.56 -5.59 -13.98
C HIS A 37 -10.96 -4.16 -13.58
N ILE A 38 -10.17 -3.55 -12.68
CA ILE A 38 -10.29 -2.13 -12.29
C ILE A 38 -8.92 -1.49 -12.54
N ASP A 39 -8.91 -0.33 -13.20
CA ASP A 39 -7.72 0.50 -13.30
C ASP A 39 -7.60 1.36 -12.03
N PHE A 40 -6.64 1.04 -11.19
CA PHE A 40 -6.37 1.76 -9.93
C PHE A 40 -5.38 2.93 -10.11
N ASP A 41 -4.94 3.20 -11.35
CA ASP A 41 -3.97 4.24 -11.68
C ASP A 41 -2.74 4.23 -10.73
N LEU A 42 -2.13 3.05 -10.57
CA LEU A 42 -1.00 2.86 -9.66
C LEU A 42 0.22 3.72 -10.02
N HIS A 43 0.35 4.16 -11.27
CA HIS A 43 1.45 5.01 -11.71
C HIS A 43 1.42 6.42 -11.13
N GLN A 44 0.30 6.88 -10.56
CA GLN A 44 0.24 8.14 -9.83
C GLN A 44 1.10 8.13 -8.56
N PHE A 45 1.34 6.94 -7.98
CA PHE A 45 2.10 6.77 -6.75
C PHE A 45 3.61 6.65 -7.02
N LYS A 46 4.40 7.31 -6.18
CA LYS A 46 5.87 7.28 -6.26
C LYS A 46 6.44 5.90 -5.98
N ALA A 47 5.73 5.11 -5.16
CA ALA A 47 6.04 3.71 -4.88
C ALA A 47 6.31 2.90 -6.17
N PHE A 48 5.61 3.23 -7.26
CA PHE A 48 5.73 2.53 -8.54
C PHE A 48 6.48 3.33 -9.62
N ARG A 49 6.93 4.54 -9.33
CA ARG A 49 7.52 5.45 -10.34
C ARG A 49 8.76 4.87 -11.02
N ASN A 50 9.56 4.09 -10.29
CA ASN A 50 10.80 3.49 -10.81
C ASN A 50 10.58 2.10 -11.41
N CYS A 51 9.34 1.60 -11.42
CA CYS A 51 8.99 0.35 -12.07
C CYS A 51 8.93 0.54 -13.58
N LEU A 52 9.41 -0.45 -14.31
CA LEU A 52 9.27 -0.51 -15.77
C LEU A 52 7.85 -0.85 -16.18
N ASP A 53 7.24 -1.70 -15.37
CA ASP A 53 5.89 -2.19 -15.57
C ASP A 53 5.25 -2.55 -14.23
N VAL A 54 3.94 -2.33 -14.11
CA VAL A 54 3.14 -2.59 -12.91
C VAL A 54 1.84 -3.24 -13.32
N ASN A 55 1.67 -4.52 -12.99
CA ASN A 55 0.52 -5.30 -13.38
C ASN A 55 -0.29 -5.74 -12.15
N VAL A 56 -1.57 -5.44 -12.10
CA VAL A 56 -2.49 -5.97 -11.08
C VAL A 56 -2.91 -7.38 -11.49
N ARG A 57 -2.36 -8.40 -10.83
CA ARG A 57 -2.66 -9.81 -11.06
C ARG A 57 -3.95 -10.27 -10.39
N GLY A 58 -4.38 -9.57 -9.35
CA GLY A 58 -5.63 -9.82 -8.65
C GLY A 58 -6.02 -8.60 -7.83
N SER A 59 -7.31 -8.30 -7.80
CA SER A 59 -7.88 -7.23 -6.98
C SER A 59 -9.12 -7.73 -6.26
N PHE A 60 -9.20 -7.41 -4.97
CA PHE A 60 -10.23 -7.90 -4.08
C PHE A 60 -10.78 -6.75 -3.27
N VAL A 61 -12.12 -6.68 -3.16
CA VAL A 61 -12.80 -5.65 -2.38
C VAL A 61 -13.17 -6.17 -1.01
N ILE A 62 -12.97 -5.33 0.01
CA ILE A 62 -13.55 -5.43 1.34
C ILE A 62 -14.66 -4.38 1.39
N LYS A 63 -15.92 -4.81 1.42
CA LYS A 63 -17.09 -3.92 1.41
C LYS A 63 -17.44 -3.47 2.81
N LYS A 64 -17.63 -2.17 3.00
CA LYS A 64 -18.11 -1.54 4.23
C LYS A 64 -19.18 -0.50 3.90
N ASP A 65 -20.04 -0.21 4.87
CA ASP A 65 -21.13 0.77 4.71
C ASP A 65 -20.62 2.18 4.39
N CYS A 66 -19.42 2.54 4.87
CA CYS A 66 -18.84 3.87 4.73
C CYS A 66 -17.88 4.02 3.55
N GLY A 67 -17.46 2.93 2.94
CA GLY A 67 -16.54 2.93 1.79
C GLY A 67 -15.87 1.59 1.59
N ASP A 68 -15.52 1.32 0.36
CA ASP A 68 -14.81 0.11 -0.02
C ASP A 68 -13.30 0.30 0.15
N SER A 69 -12.62 -0.78 0.53
CA SER A 69 -11.17 -0.89 0.45
C SER A 69 -10.78 -2.07 -0.42
N TYR A 70 -9.57 -2.03 -0.93
CA TYR A 70 -9.10 -2.99 -1.92
C TYR A 70 -7.76 -3.58 -1.51
N ILE A 71 -7.60 -4.88 -1.77
CA ILE A 71 -6.32 -5.58 -1.69
C ILE A 71 -5.89 -5.96 -3.09
N LEU A 72 -4.68 -5.58 -3.47
CA LEU A 72 -4.12 -5.75 -4.78
C LEU A 72 -2.93 -6.70 -4.73
N PHE A 73 -2.93 -7.74 -5.57
CA PHE A 73 -1.75 -8.54 -5.86
C PHE A 73 -1.07 -7.91 -7.07
N VAL A 74 0.08 -7.32 -6.85
CA VAL A 74 0.78 -6.51 -7.85
C VAL A 74 2.07 -7.18 -8.26
N GLU A 75 2.26 -7.33 -9.55
CA GLU A 75 3.52 -7.69 -10.16
C GLU A 75 4.25 -6.42 -10.59
N VAL A 76 5.48 -6.27 -10.17
CA VAL A 76 6.33 -5.14 -10.54
C VAL A 76 7.58 -5.61 -11.27
N HIS A 77 7.95 -4.89 -12.30
CA HIS A 77 9.19 -5.10 -13.06
C HIS A 77 10.10 -3.89 -12.89
N PHE A 78 11.36 -4.12 -12.55
CA PHE A 78 12.34 -3.04 -12.42
C PHE A 78 13.74 -3.47 -12.86
N LYS A 79 14.59 -2.49 -13.08
CA LYS A 79 16.00 -2.70 -13.45
C LYS A 79 16.89 -2.46 -12.24
N ILE A 80 17.83 -3.37 -12.00
CA ILE A 80 18.88 -3.20 -11.00
C ILE A 80 20.24 -3.14 -11.71
N GLY A 81 21.08 -2.21 -11.28
CA GLY A 81 22.46 -2.05 -11.72
C GLY A 81 22.68 -1.00 -12.79
N GLU A 82 23.79 -0.29 -12.70
CA GLU A 82 24.20 0.74 -13.67
C GLU A 82 25.01 0.17 -14.84
N LYS A 83 25.93 -0.77 -14.57
CA LYS A 83 26.84 -1.37 -15.56
C LYS A 83 26.37 -2.72 -16.10
N HIS A 84 25.72 -3.51 -15.25
CA HIS A 84 25.08 -4.78 -15.60
C HIS A 84 23.61 -4.70 -15.24
N ILE A 85 22.78 -4.35 -16.21
CA ILE A 85 21.34 -4.21 -16.02
C ILE A 85 20.74 -5.61 -15.93
N THR A 86 20.13 -5.92 -14.77
CA THR A 86 19.34 -7.12 -14.56
C THR A 86 17.88 -6.73 -14.45
N HIS A 87 17.00 -7.47 -15.11
CA HIS A 87 15.57 -7.33 -14.98
C HIS A 87 15.09 -8.15 -13.80
N HIS A 88 14.39 -7.53 -12.88
CA HIS A 88 13.80 -8.16 -11.71
C HIS A 88 12.29 -8.08 -11.80
N GLN A 89 11.65 -9.16 -11.35
CA GLN A 89 10.22 -9.30 -11.21
C GLN A 89 9.91 -9.65 -9.77
N GLU A 90 9.00 -8.91 -9.16
CA GLU A 90 8.54 -9.15 -7.81
C GLU A 90 7.03 -9.14 -7.74
N PHE A 91 6.50 -9.84 -6.73
CA PHE A 91 5.08 -9.93 -6.45
C PHE A 91 4.82 -9.40 -5.05
N GLN A 92 4.01 -8.37 -4.95
CA GLN A 92 3.76 -7.58 -3.74
C GLN A 92 2.27 -7.52 -3.43
N VAL A 93 1.91 -7.26 -2.17
CA VAL A 93 0.54 -6.92 -1.78
C VAL A 93 0.47 -5.45 -1.41
N TRP A 94 -0.53 -4.79 -1.98
CA TRP A 94 -0.87 -3.41 -1.67
C TRP A 94 -2.33 -3.29 -1.27
N GLY A 95 -2.59 -2.51 -0.21
CA GLY A 95 -3.93 -2.09 0.16
C GLY A 95 -4.22 -0.72 -0.44
N LEU A 96 -5.46 -0.49 -0.85
CA LEU A 96 -5.92 0.80 -1.37
C LEU A 96 -7.26 1.16 -0.74
N THR A 97 -7.44 2.42 -0.38
CA THR A 97 -8.72 2.97 0.05
C THR A 97 -8.88 4.42 -0.35
N TYR A 98 -10.13 4.86 -0.45
CA TYR A 98 -10.47 6.24 -0.73
C TYR A 98 -10.79 6.98 0.56
N LEU A 99 -10.11 8.12 0.76
CA LEU A 99 -10.28 8.98 1.93
C LEU A 99 -11.32 10.07 1.65
N LYS A 100 -12.09 10.43 2.68
CA LYS A 100 -13.12 11.48 2.58
C LYS A 100 -12.52 12.84 2.25
N ASN A 101 -11.39 13.16 2.87
CA ASN A 101 -10.74 14.46 2.74
C ASN A 101 -9.58 14.42 1.75
N ASN A 102 -9.25 15.57 1.17
CA ASN A 102 -8.08 15.71 0.31
C ASN A 102 -6.84 15.99 1.16
N PHE A 103 -5.92 15.03 1.21
CA PHE A 103 -4.65 15.13 1.95
C PHE A 103 -3.54 15.87 1.16
N GLY A 104 -3.75 16.09 -0.14
CA GLY A 104 -2.65 16.42 -1.05
C GLY A 104 -1.74 15.22 -1.28
N GLY A 105 -0.44 15.45 -1.35
CA GLY A 105 0.56 14.39 -1.44
C GLY A 105 1.20 14.13 -0.08
N VAL A 106 1.08 12.92 0.45
CA VAL A 106 1.64 12.51 1.74
C VAL A 106 2.39 11.19 1.58
N VAL A 107 3.56 11.08 2.19
CA VAL A 107 4.31 9.82 2.33
C VAL A 107 4.60 9.61 3.81
N ILE A 108 4.25 8.42 4.33
CA ILE A 108 4.52 8.03 5.72
C ILE A 108 5.32 6.74 5.71
N ARG A 109 6.41 6.72 6.45
CA ARG A 109 7.27 5.54 6.65
C ARG A 109 7.85 5.53 8.05
N ARG A 110 8.28 4.39 8.55
CA ARG A 110 9.16 4.36 9.70
C ARG A 110 10.57 4.83 9.30
N GLU A 111 11.31 5.35 10.24
CA GLU A 111 12.64 5.94 10.02
C GLU A 111 13.69 4.95 9.46
N THR A 112 13.41 3.64 9.53
CA THR A 112 14.29 2.55 9.12
C THR A 112 14.26 2.19 7.64
N LEU A 113 13.29 2.70 6.85
CA LEU A 113 13.25 2.45 5.41
C LEU A 113 14.22 3.36 4.68
N THR A 114 15.19 2.76 4.01
CA THR A 114 16.29 3.42 3.32
C THR A 114 15.85 4.50 2.32
N ASP A 115 16.57 5.59 2.32
CA ASP A 115 16.37 6.90 1.65
C ASP A 115 16.12 6.92 0.13
N LYS A 116 16.07 5.78 -0.54
CA LYS A 116 15.97 5.71 -2.02
C LYS A 116 14.69 6.30 -2.62
N ILE A 117 13.63 6.48 -1.83
CA ILE A 117 12.36 7.04 -2.31
C ILE A 117 12.31 8.57 -2.11
N LEU A 118 13.17 9.11 -1.25
CA LEU A 118 13.12 10.52 -0.82
C LEU A 118 13.90 11.50 -1.70
N GLU A 119 14.79 11.01 -2.56
CA GLU A 119 15.60 11.89 -3.42
C GLU A 119 14.78 12.72 -4.44
N LEU A 120 13.49 12.45 -4.58
CA LEU A 120 12.63 13.05 -5.63
C LEU A 120 11.74 14.19 -5.17
N ILE A 121 11.75 14.57 -3.88
CA ILE A 121 10.95 15.67 -3.38
C ILE A 121 11.84 16.52 -2.46
N HIS A 122 11.73 17.85 -2.55
CA HIS A 122 12.14 18.71 -1.45
C HIS A 122 11.11 18.49 -0.33
N PRO A 123 11.42 17.68 0.68
CA PRO A 123 10.42 17.25 1.63
C PRO A 123 10.12 18.39 2.61
N HIS A 124 8.86 18.74 2.69
CA HIS A 124 8.39 19.40 3.90
C HIS A 124 8.02 18.30 4.86
N GLU A 125 8.86 18.07 5.84
CA GLU A 125 8.57 17.16 6.96
C GLU A 125 7.44 17.76 7.80
N LEU A 126 6.49 16.90 8.18
CA LEU A 126 5.35 17.29 9.01
C LEU A 126 5.46 16.62 10.38
N ASP A 127 5.69 17.45 11.39
CA ASP A 127 5.72 17.06 12.80
C ASP A 127 4.42 17.47 13.50
N PHE A 128 4.02 16.65 14.47
CA PHE A 128 2.87 16.90 15.34
C PHE A 128 3.34 17.17 16.77
N ASP A 129 3.40 18.45 17.16
CA ASP A 129 3.82 18.86 18.51
C ASP A 129 2.96 18.27 19.61
N GLU A 130 1.67 18.06 19.31
CA GLU A 130 0.70 17.45 20.21
C GLU A 130 0.76 15.92 20.25
N ASP A 131 1.56 15.29 19.36
CA ASP A 131 1.67 13.82 19.22
C ASP A 131 3.12 13.38 19.01
N LYS A 132 3.96 13.68 20.01
CA LYS A 132 5.39 13.33 19.97
C LYS A 132 5.67 11.83 19.74
N PRO A 133 4.89 10.87 20.32
CA PRO A 133 5.09 9.46 20.01
C PRO A 133 4.97 9.16 18.52
N PHE A 134 3.99 9.75 17.82
CA PHE A 134 3.82 9.59 16.39
C PHE A 134 5.01 10.19 15.61
N SER A 135 5.36 11.45 15.87
CA SER A 135 6.46 12.14 15.19
C SER A 135 7.84 11.50 15.43
N ASN A 136 8.06 10.90 16.62
CA ASN A 136 9.29 10.16 16.91
C ASN A 136 9.35 8.76 16.26
N THR A 137 8.24 8.27 15.71
CA THR A 137 8.15 6.91 15.14
C THR A 137 8.12 6.95 13.62
N PHE A 138 7.47 7.97 13.06
CA PHE A 138 7.22 8.05 11.62
C PHE A 138 7.78 9.33 11.02
N TYR A 139 8.40 9.16 9.89
CA TYR A 139 8.80 10.23 9.00
C TYR A 139 7.65 10.53 8.05
N VAL A 140 7.11 11.74 8.11
CA VAL A 140 5.98 12.19 7.30
C VAL A 140 6.43 13.28 6.36
N VAL A 141 6.32 13.03 5.06
CA VAL A 141 6.67 13.98 4.00
C VAL A 141 5.41 14.43 3.29
N VAL A 142 5.22 15.74 3.16
CA VAL A 142 4.01 16.30 2.56
C VAL A 142 4.34 17.32 1.48
N ASN A 143 3.44 17.49 0.49
CA ASN A 143 3.52 18.57 -0.49
C ASN A 143 2.70 19.80 -0.09
N ASP A 144 1.69 19.63 0.78
CA ASP A 144 0.82 20.68 1.30
C ASP A 144 0.60 20.50 2.80
N HIS A 145 1.34 21.27 3.61
CA HIS A 145 1.29 21.23 5.07
C HIS A 145 -0.10 21.47 5.64
N THR A 146 -0.84 22.41 5.06
CA THR A 146 -2.16 22.81 5.56
C THR A 146 -3.17 21.70 5.37
N LYS A 147 -3.20 21.09 4.17
CA LYS A 147 -4.09 19.97 3.88
C LYS A 147 -3.73 18.77 4.75
N ALA A 148 -2.47 18.34 4.73
CA ALA A 148 -2.02 17.17 5.44
C ALA A 148 -2.27 17.27 6.95
N SER A 149 -1.88 18.39 7.60
CA SER A 149 -2.05 18.56 9.05
C SER A 149 -3.54 18.58 9.46
N SER A 150 -4.41 19.16 8.65
CA SER A 150 -5.85 19.18 8.95
C SER A 150 -6.52 17.83 8.79
N CYS A 151 -6.03 16.98 7.86
CA CYS A 151 -6.60 15.67 7.56
C CYS A 151 -6.01 14.55 8.42
N MET A 152 -4.74 14.63 8.81
CA MET A 152 -4.06 13.64 9.66
C MET A 152 -4.45 13.84 11.14
N ASN A 153 -5.75 13.75 11.42
CA ASN A 153 -6.29 13.85 12.78
C ASN A 153 -5.78 12.71 13.67
N ARG A 154 -6.13 12.76 14.97
CA ARG A 154 -5.68 11.77 15.95
C ARG A 154 -6.09 10.34 15.60
N ASP A 155 -7.27 10.14 15.05
CA ASP A 155 -7.77 8.80 14.70
C ASP A 155 -6.99 8.19 13.55
N PHE A 156 -6.64 9.01 12.55
CA PHE A 156 -5.74 8.60 11.46
C PHE A 156 -4.35 8.24 11.98
N ARG A 157 -3.75 9.11 12.82
CA ARG A 157 -2.43 8.83 13.41
C ARG A 157 -2.43 7.58 14.28
N ASN A 158 -3.48 7.36 15.09
CA ASN A 158 -3.65 6.14 15.85
C ASN A 158 -3.74 4.89 14.95
N ALA A 159 -4.45 4.98 13.83
CA ALA A 159 -4.51 3.87 12.88
C ALA A 159 -3.12 3.53 12.32
N VAL A 160 -2.30 4.54 12.00
CA VAL A 160 -0.91 4.34 11.53
C VAL A 160 -0.02 3.76 12.66
N MET A 161 -0.19 4.23 13.90
CA MET A 161 0.56 3.73 15.07
C MET A 161 0.28 2.26 15.36
N ASP A 162 -0.91 1.77 15.05
CA ASP A 162 -1.32 0.39 15.30
C ASP A 162 -0.83 -0.61 14.23
N ILE A 163 -0.18 -0.14 13.17
CA ILE A 163 0.41 -1.01 12.14
C ILE A 163 1.56 -1.82 12.76
N ARG A 164 1.40 -3.15 12.77
CA ARG A 164 2.35 -4.08 13.41
C ARG A 164 3.63 -4.32 12.61
N ASP A 165 3.56 -4.15 11.27
CA ASP A 165 4.73 -4.28 10.41
C ASP A 165 5.64 -3.05 10.56
N ASN A 166 6.95 -3.26 10.53
CA ASN A 166 7.92 -2.16 10.58
C ASN A 166 8.29 -1.65 9.19
N ASP A 167 8.12 -2.51 8.17
CA ASP A 167 8.54 -2.24 6.79
C ASP A 167 7.31 -1.97 5.92
N PHE A 168 6.65 -0.84 6.15
CA PHE A 168 5.56 -0.39 5.31
C PHE A 168 5.82 1.00 4.74
N LEU A 169 5.17 1.27 3.62
CA LEU A 169 5.04 2.57 3.01
C LEU A 169 3.57 2.90 2.86
N ILE A 170 3.16 4.07 3.38
CA ILE A 170 1.86 4.67 3.04
C ILE A 170 2.13 5.84 2.10
N GLU A 171 1.43 5.88 1.00
CA GLU A 171 1.40 7.02 0.09
C GLU A 171 -0.04 7.46 -0.15
N ILE A 172 -0.27 8.78 -0.07
CA ILE A 172 -1.57 9.40 -0.35
C ILE A 172 -1.40 10.39 -1.47
N VAL A 173 -2.26 10.27 -2.47
CA VAL A 173 -2.41 11.25 -3.55
C VAL A 173 -3.85 11.74 -3.52
N ASP A 174 -4.03 12.98 -3.11
CA ASP A 174 -5.33 13.63 -2.91
C ASP A 174 -6.27 12.84 -1.98
N HIS A 175 -7.16 12.03 -2.53
CA HIS A 175 -8.13 11.22 -1.80
C HIS A 175 -7.78 9.73 -1.77
N THR A 176 -6.76 9.31 -2.50
CA THR A 176 -6.43 7.89 -2.64
C THR A 176 -5.23 7.54 -1.81
N LEU A 177 -5.40 6.60 -0.89
CA LEU A 177 -4.34 6.05 -0.06
C LEU A 177 -3.96 4.67 -0.54
N ILE A 178 -2.66 4.42 -0.65
CA ILE A 178 -2.11 3.06 -0.74
C ILE A 178 -1.22 2.76 0.45
N ILE A 179 -1.17 1.50 0.84
CA ILE A 179 -0.22 0.95 1.81
C ILE A 179 0.33 -0.37 1.30
N GLY A 180 1.62 -0.58 1.47
CA GLY A 180 2.28 -1.84 1.13
C GLY A 180 3.73 -1.84 1.54
N ASN A 181 4.45 -2.84 1.11
CA ASN A 181 5.89 -2.93 1.24
C ASN A 181 6.47 -3.57 -0.01
N TYR A 182 7.80 -3.55 -0.11
CA TYR A 182 8.52 -4.15 -1.24
C TYR A 182 8.88 -5.63 -1.01
N ASP A 183 8.34 -6.23 0.03
CA ASP A 183 8.57 -7.64 0.33
C ASP A 183 7.69 -8.55 -0.54
N PRO A 184 8.14 -9.79 -0.77
CA PRO A 184 7.30 -10.77 -1.43
C PRO A 184 5.98 -11.02 -0.69
N ILE A 185 4.94 -11.39 -1.43
CA ILE A 185 3.62 -11.72 -0.90
C ILE A 185 3.71 -12.76 0.22
N ILE A 186 3.20 -12.39 1.41
CA ILE A 186 3.03 -13.27 2.58
C ILE A 186 1.65 -12.99 3.21
N ALA A 187 0.95 -14.06 3.58
CA ALA A 187 -0.41 -13.96 4.11
C ALA A 187 -0.52 -13.07 5.36
N GLU A 188 0.39 -13.23 6.32
CA GLU A 188 0.40 -12.46 7.57
C GLU A 188 0.48 -10.95 7.33
N LYS A 189 1.43 -10.49 6.52
CA LYS A 189 1.57 -9.07 6.16
C LYS A 189 0.37 -8.55 5.39
N SER A 190 -0.22 -9.39 4.54
CA SER A 190 -1.41 -9.03 3.77
C SER A 190 -2.63 -8.81 4.65
N ILE A 191 -2.77 -9.59 5.74
CA ILE A 191 -3.81 -9.39 6.75
C ILE A 191 -3.64 -8.03 7.44
N HIS A 192 -2.43 -7.67 7.87
CA HIS A 192 -2.18 -6.36 8.51
C HIS A 192 -2.48 -5.18 7.57
N ILE A 193 -2.15 -5.33 6.28
CA ILE A 193 -2.51 -4.33 5.26
C ILE A 193 -4.03 -4.21 5.13
N ALA A 194 -4.74 -5.35 5.11
CA ALA A 194 -6.21 -5.39 5.00
C ALA A 194 -6.89 -4.76 6.24
N GLU A 195 -6.43 -5.09 7.46
CA GLU A 195 -6.90 -4.49 8.72
C GLU A 195 -6.80 -2.95 8.67
N PHE A 196 -5.67 -2.44 8.19
CA PHE A 196 -5.43 -1.00 8.11
C PHE A 196 -6.37 -0.30 7.12
N VAL A 197 -6.45 -0.79 5.86
CA VAL A 197 -7.32 -0.13 4.87
C VAL A 197 -8.79 -0.26 5.20
N GLU A 198 -9.22 -1.40 5.77
CA GLU A 198 -10.58 -1.61 6.26
C GLU A 198 -10.96 -0.61 7.37
N ARG A 199 -10.05 -0.39 8.32
CA ARG A 199 -10.24 0.57 9.41
C ARG A 199 -10.41 1.99 8.89
N LEU A 200 -9.59 2.40 7.91
CA LEU A 200 -9.67 3.75 7.34
C LEU A 200 -10.92 3.94 6.48
N ALA A 201 -11.33 2.93 5.71
CA ALA A 201 -12.59 2.97 4.96
C ALA A 201 -13.81 3.08 5.88
N GLY A 202 -13.74 2.51 7.08
CA GLY A 202 -14.80 2.59 8.10
C GLY A 202 -14.85 3.89 8.91
N ALA A 203 -13.85 4.76 8.78
CA ALA A 203 -13.80 6.05 9.46
C ALA A 203 -14.62 7.10 8.69
N CYS A 204 -15.94 7.06 8.87
CA CYS A 204 -16.90 7.99 8.27
C CYS A 204 -16.90 9.36 8.95
#